data_8ae454e49dc745a59c588990a7e56511
#
_entry.id   8ae454e49dc745a59c588990a7e56511
#
_cell.length_a   1.000
_cell.length_b   1.000
_cell.length_c   1.000
_cell.angle_alpha   90.00
_cell.angle_beta   90.00
_cell.angle_gamma   90.00
#
_symmetry.space_group_name_H-M   'P 1'
#
loop_
_entity.id
_entity.type
_entity.pdbx_description
1 polymer ?
#
loop_
_entity_poly.entity_id
_entity_poly.type
_entity_poly.pdbx_seq_one_letter_code
_entity_poly.pdbx_strand_id
1 'polypeptide(L)'
;MPKVKSKKIENVPKEITDYPKTDSILYTDGKRSYNYKIKQEGLYPQPPILEYTQGKNKYKIPNGYCVETTWGRGEKKKTVKCFINYVEGKPLFKIMYGINFSEEVQSNISSTTAANAVLKKLFPLNEKSLISGVHLFGIHLITLKQARENIRSTKENNIQLISLEHCSKSTLNKRQHKFGNQLKQHVQVEGSKIYGKDQVVLKQISYSIRDMDFQIDYEEKNDIKEKKLISAVQAIDLNYIPREGYRALAAVESNLQREWAISKQRLKLTTEMNQKIPITLINLPLDFDENSNSEIIQNIKKGGTRSVKDILKYIVPTLISNEILDINNPIIHLRVSGDGRNVGRKIKHVMVTIAILNDIQNIHKPEHHYTTILFSGVEKYEVLEIMMASFIKELDEIKKNGLMIGEIIWNFVLYFSSDWKFLSICLGFNSANSKFFCPWCQVSKYDQGNDWKISKKMENIHEYPGHNRKPLFNMIPLDNWVPDELHILLRIWDRL
;
A
#
# COMPACT_ATOMS: atom_id res chain seq x y z
N MET A 1 -3.43 31.15 -8.29
CA MET A 1 -3.90 29.75 -8.36
C MET A 1 -4.35 29.32 -6.97
N PRO A 2 -5.60 28.97 -6.73
CA PRO A 2 -6.10 28.60 -5.42
C PRO A 2 -5.58 27.20 -5.04
N LYS A 3 -5.09 27.09 -3.80
CA LYS A 3 -4.62 25.82 -3.21
C LYS A 3 -5.80 24.86 -3.08
N VAL A 4 -5.79 23.82 -3.87
CA VAL A 4 -6.73 22.70 -3.75
C VAL A 4 -6.42 21.95 -2.45
N LYS A 5 -7.36 21.98 -1.50
CA LYS A 5 -7.31 21.18 -0.28
C LYS A 5 -7.46 19.70 -0.64
N SER A 6 -6.42 18.91 -0.46
CA SER A 6 -6.50 17.45 -0.58
C SER A 6 -7.46 16.90 0.48
N LYS A 7 -8.58 16.30 0.04
CA LYS A 7 -9.44 15.48 0.90
C LYS A 7 -8.67 14.20 1.25
N LYS A 8 -8.48 13.96 2.54
CA LYS A 8 -7.89 12.72 3.05
C LYS A 8 -8.80 11.55 2.74
N ILE A 9 -8.20 10.49 2.23
CA ILE A 9 -8.81 9.18 2.07
C ILE A 9 -8.93 8.56 3.47
N GLU A 10 -10.16 8.37 3.94
CA GLU A 10 -10.43 7.51 5.09
C GLU A 10 -10.09 6.07 4.69
N ASN A 11 -9.24 5.42 5.48
CA ASN A 11 -8.98 4.00 5.33
C ASN A 11 -10.29 3.24 5.49
N VAL A 12 -10.71 2.54 4.44
CA VAL A 12 -11.85 1.63 4.49
C VAL A 12 -11.52 0.52 5.47
N PRO A 13 -12.34 0.29 6.52
CA PRO A 13 -12.12 -0.80 7.46
C PRO A 13 -12.30 -2.15 6.73
N LYS A 14 -11.42 -3.10 7.03
CA LYS A 14 -11.68 -4.52 6.76
C LYS A 14 -13.04 -4.90 7.38
N GLU A 15 -13.81 -5.73 6.71
CA GLU A 15 -15.00 -6.36 7.29
C GLU A 15 -14.62 -7.00 8.63
N ILE A 16 -15.08 -6.36 9.70
CA ILE A 16 -14.90 -6.87 11.07
C ILE A 16 -16.15 -7.69 11.35
N THR A 17 -16.03 -9.01 11.20
CA THR A 17 -17.09 -9.95 11.58
C THR A 17 -17.09 -10.28 13.08
N ASP A 18 -15.98 -9.98 13.78
CA ASP A 18 -15.87 -10.11 15.25
C ASP A 18 -15.25 -8.85 15.84
N TYR A 19 -15.97 -8.19 16.75
CA TYR A 19 -15.45 -7.07 17.55
C TYR A 19 -14.56 -7.61 18.65
N PRO A 20 -13.23 -7.43 18.60
CA PRO A 20 -12.40 -7.72 19.75
C PRO A 20 -12.71 -6.67 20.81
N LYS A 21 -13.12 -7.11 21.98
CA LYS A 21 -13.46 -6.26 23.15
C LYS A 21 -12.30 -5.39 23.67
N THR A 22 -11.14 -5.38 23.02
CA THR A 22 -9.90 -4.79 23.53
C THR A 22 -9.08 -3.97 22.54
N ASP A 23 -9.50 -3.77 21.28
CA ASP A 23 -8.67 -3.07 20.28
C ASP A 23 -8.82 -1.55 20.33
N SER A 24 -7.68 -0.86 20.22
CA SER A 24 -7.64 0.59 20.10
C SER A 24 -7.70 1.00 18.63
N ILE A 25 -8.64 1.88 18.28
CA ILE A 25 -8.78 2.45 16.93
C ILE A 25 -7.95 3.73 16.87
N LEU A 26 -6.97 3.78 15.95
CA LEU A 26 -6.15 4.97 15.72
C LEU A 26 -6.83 5.86 14.70
N TYR A 27 -7.15 7.09 15.07
CA TYR A 27 -7.70 8.11 14.21
C TYR A 27 -6.76 9.31 14.09
N THR A 28 -6.47 9.78 12.87
CA THR A 28 -5.63 10.95 12.61
C THR A 28 -6.39 11.98 11.76
N ASP A 29 -6.54 13.19 12.28
CA ASP A 29 -7.18 14.32 11.57
C ASP A 29 -6.18 15.21 10.78
N GLY A 30 -4.95 14.74 10.61
CA GLY A 30 -3.86 15.43 9.90
C GLY A 30 -3.07 16.41 10.73
N LYS A 31 -3.63 16.95 11.81
CA LYS A 31 -2.96 17.87 12.74
C LYS A 31 -2.89 17.31 14.17
N ARG A 32 -3.85 16.46 14.55
CA ARG A 32 -3.96 15.81 15.86
C ARG A 32 -4.25 14.34 15.66
N SER A 33 -3.60 13.49 16.43
CA SER A 33 -3.89 12.06 16.49
C SER A 33 -4.61 11.74 17.79
N TYR A 34 -5.72 11.02 17.67
CA TYR A 34 -6.47 10.46 18.78
C TYR A 34 -6.38 8.94 18.72
N ASN A 35 -6.19 8.32 19.89
CA ASN A 35 -6.28 6.87 20.02
C ASN A 35 -7.50 6.59 20.90
N TYR A 36 -8.45 5.83 20.36
CA TYR A 36 -9.70 5.50 21.04
C TYR A 36 -9.73 4.03 21.43
N LYS A 37 -9.95 3.76 22.72
CA LYS A 37 -10.19 2.43 23.25
C LYS A 37 -11.62 2.40 23.79
N ILE A 38 -12.55 1.85 23.00
CA ILE A 38 -13.95 1.79 23.38
C ILE A 38 -14.13 0.79 24.52
N LYS A 39 -14.67 1.26 25.65
CA LYS A 39 -14.98 0.42 26.83
C LYS A 39 -16.44 0.01 26.85
N GLN A 40 -17.32 0.89 26.37
CA GLN A 40 -18.76 0.65 26.27
C GLN A 40 -19.32 1.49 25.13
N GLU A 41 -20.00 0.86 24.18
CA GLU A 41 -20.50 1.54 22.98
C GLU A 41 -21.66 2.49 23.24
N GLY A 42 -22.49 2.18 24.23
CA GLY A 42 -23.70 2.93 24.52
C GLY A 42 -24.79 2.73 23.47
N LEU A 43 -25.99 3.23 23.75
CA LEU A 43 -27.15 3.16 22.87
C LEU A 43 -27.76 4.56 22.70
N TYR A 44 -28.36 4.83 21.54
CA TYR A 44 -29.09 6.08 21.35
C TYR A 44 -30.44 6.00 22.06
N PRO A 45 -30.77 6.97 22.94
CA PRO A 45 -32.09 7.08 23.54
C PRO A 45 -33.19 7.23 22.47
N GLN A 46 -34.43 6.89 22.82
CA GLN A 46 -35.55 7.13 21.94
C GLN A 46 -35.99 8.61 21.96
N PRO A 47 -36.53 9.15 20.86
CA PRO A 47 -37.20 10.43 20.92
C PRO A 47 -38.37 10.39 21.93
N PRO A 48 -38.64 11.46 22.67
CA PRO A 48 -38.05 12.81 22.56
C PRO A 48 -36.74 13.01 23.33
N ILE A 49 -36.21 12.01 24.03
CA ILE A 49 -35.04 12.12 24.92
C ILE A 49 -33.73 12.27 24.12
N LEU A 50 -33.68 11.82 22.85
CA LEU A 50 -32.49 11.85 22.03
C LEU A 50 -31.99 13.28 21.78
N GLU A 51 -30.79 13.57 22.25
CA GLU A 51 -30.11 14.84 22.05
C GLU A 51 -29.03 14.76 20.95
N TYR A 52 -28.67 15.93 20.43
CA TYR A 52 -27.65 16.08 19.38
C TYR A 52 -26.55 17.05 19.82
N THR A 53 -25.32 16.82 19.32
CA THR A 53 -24.23 17.75 19.56
C THR A 53 -24.52 19.11 18.91
N GLN A 54 -24.03 20.16 19.56
CA GLN A 54 -24.08 21.53 19.02
C GLN A 54 -23.00 21.72 17.94
N GLY A 55 -23.27 22.57 16.96
CA GLY A 55 -22.33 22.94 15.90
C GLY A 55 -22.83 22.65 14.48
N LYS A 56 -21.98 22.87 13.49
CA LYS A 56 -22.31 22.72 12.07
C LYS A 56 -22.69 21.27 11.70
N ASN A 57 -21.97 20.31 12.26
CA ASN A 57 -22.28 18.88 12.11
C ASN A 57 -22.93 18.37 13.39
N LYS A 58 -24.14 17.91 13.31
CA LYS A 58 -24.91 17.35 14.43
C LYS A 58 -24.74 15.85 14.51
N TYR A 59 -24.31 15.35 15.66
CA TYR A 59 -24.16 13.93 15.95
C TYR A 59 -25.13 13.53 17.08
N LYS A 60 -25.76 12.36 16.95
CA LYS A 60 -26.58 11.77 18.00
C LYS A 60 -25.71 11.45 19.24
N ILE A 61 -26.21 11.80 20.41
CA ILE A 61 -25.50 11.58 21.67
C ILE A 61 -25.92 10.23 22.26
N PRO A 62 -24.99 9.25 22.45
CA PRO A 62 -25.34 7.95 23.04
C PRO A 62 -25.47 8.03 24.57
N ASN A 63 -26.29 7.15 25.16
CA ASN A 63 -26.38 6.91 26.59
C ASN A 63 -25.60 5.65 26.99
N GLY A 64 -24.96 5.63 28.16
CA GLY A 64 -24.16 4.52 28.62
C GLY A 64 -22.86 4.33 27.80
N TYR A 65 -22.25 5.40 27.30
CA TYR A 65 -21.05 5.38 26.50
C TYR A 65 -19.80 5.61 27.33
N CYS A 66 -18.74 4.82 27.06
CA CYS A 66 -17.45 5.00 27.72
C CYS A 66 -16.30 4.75 26.73
N VAL A 67 -15.35 5.70 26.67
CA VAL A 67 -14.15 5.61 25.84
C VAL A 67 -12.92 6.12 26.58
N GLU A 68 -11.80 5.40 26.46
CA GLU A 68 -10.48 5.93 26.79
C GLU A 68 -9.90 6.58 25.54
N THR A 69 -9.49 7.85 25.63
CA THR A 69 -8.96 8.63 24.53
C THR A 69 -7.63 9.22 24.89
N THR A 70 -6.65 9.08 23.98
CA THR A 70 -5.34 9.71 24.12
C THR A 70 -5.19 10.78 23.08
N TRP A 71 -4.78 12.01 23.47
CA TRP A 71 -4.50 13.11 22.55
C TRP A 71 -3.19 13.83 22.92
N GLY A 72 -2.69 14.66 22.00
CA GLY A 72 -1.42 15.39 22.15
C GLY A 72 -0.28 14.74 21.38
N ARG A 73 0.92 15.30 21.46
CA ARG A 73 2.14 14.83 20.77
C ARG A 73 3.29 14.71 21.75
N GLY A 74 4.14 13.70 21.58
CA GLY A 74 5.33 13.48 22.38
C GLY A 74 5.00 13.41 23.89
N GLU A 75 5.80 14.06 24.73
CA GLU A 75 5.64 14.10 26.19
C GLU A 75 4.37 14.80 26.67
N LYS A 76 3.76 15.63 25.82
CA LYS A 76 2.46 16.28 26.09
C LYS A 76 1.25 15.40 25.83
N LYS A 77 1.47 14.12 25.53
CA LYS A 77 0.42 13.14 25.32
C LYS A 77 -0.32 12.86 26.63
N LYS A 78 -1.66 13.00 26.60
CA LYS A 78 -2.53 12.79 27.76
C LYS A 78 -3.61 11.77 27.43
N THR A 79 -3.89 10.89 28.37
CA THR A 79 -4.97 9.90 28.28
C THR A 79 -6.07 10.27 29.26
N VAL A 80 -7.30 10.24 28.78
CA VAL A 80 -8.50 10.50 29.60
C VAL A 80 -9.55 9.44 29.30
N LYS A 81 -10.46 9.25 30.27
CA LYS A 81 -11.60 8.36 30.15
C LYS A 81 -12.87 9.20 30.10
N CYS A 82 -13.59 9.10 29.01
CA CYS A 82 -14.78 9.92 28.71
C CYS A 82 -16.04 9.05 28.85
N PHE A 83 -17.06 9.60 29.51
CA PHE A 83 -18.36 8.96 29.74
C PHE A 83 -19.47 9.87 29.27
N ILE A 84 -20.56 9.29 28.75
CA ILE A 84 -21.80 9.96 28.44
C ILE A 84 -22.94 9.14 29.02
N ASN A 85 -23.64 9.71 30.00
CA ASN A 85 -24.84 9.13 30.56
C ASN A 85 -25.97 10.16 30.54
N TYR A 86 -27.21 9.72 30.41
CA TYR A 86 -28.35 10.60 30.53
C TYR A 86 -28.82 10.59 31.98
N VAL A 87 -28.93 11.79 32.55
CA VAL A 87 -29.46 12.05 33.89
C VAL A 87 -30.67 12.96 33.69
N GLU A 88 -31.81 12.59 34.21
CA GLU A 88 -33.06 13.33 34.10
C GLU A 88 -33.42 13.72 32.66
N GLY A 89 -33.15 12.81 31.68
CA GLY A 89 -33.44 13.02 30.27
C GLY A 89 -32.43 13.88 29.53
N LYS A 90 -31.36 14.39 30.13
CA LYS A 90 -30.30 15.21 29.51
C LYS A 90 -28.95 14.52 29.55
N PRO A 91 -28.10 14.69 28.51
CA PRO A 91 -26.78 14.09 28.51
C PRO A 91 -25.83 14.77 29.48
N LEU A 92 -25.18 13.99 30.34
CA LEU A 92 -24.09 14.38 31.23
C LEU A 92 -22.77 13.86 30.63
N PHE A 93 -21.86 14.77 30.34
CA PHE A 93 -20.52 14.50 29.81
C PHE A 93 -19.52 14.52 30.97
N LYS A 94 -18.93 13.37 31.27
CA LYS A 94 -17.94 13.23 32.33
C LYS A 94 -16.59 12.83 31.74
N ILE A 95 -15.51 13.47 32.19
CA ILE A 95 -14.14 13.13 31.79
C ILE A 95 -13.34 12.89 33.08
N MET A 96 -12.73 11.72 33.15
CA MET A 96 -11.78 11.37 34.21
C MET A 96 -10.36 11.48 33.64
N TYR A 97 -9.44 12.08 34.38
CA TYR A 97 -8.06 12.34 33.99
C TYR A 97 -7.11 12.25 35.21
N GLY A 98 -5.82 12.54 35.03
CA GLY A 98 -4.81 12.41 36.09
C GLY A 98 -4.24 10.99 36.22
N ILE A 99 -3.47 10.77 37.31
CA ILE A 99 -2.88 9.46 37.57
C ILE A 99 -4.00 8.49 37.96
N ASN A 100 -4.09 7.35 37.27
CA ASN A 100 -5.15 6.35 37.47
C ASN A 100 -6.59 6.93 37.39
N PHE A 101 -6.78 8.01 36.62
CA PHE A 101 -8.08 8.66 36.44
C PHE A 101 -8.70 9.17 37.77
N SER A 102 -7.87 9.65 38.69
CA SER A 102 -8.28 10.09 40.03
C SER A 102 -9.04 11.39 40.05
N GLU A 103 -8.97 12.20 39.00
CA GLU A 103 -9.65 13.50 38.92
C GLU A 103 -10.76 13.45 37.87
N GLU A 104 -11.80 14.26 38.07
CA GLU A 104 -12.90 14.32 37.12
C GLU A 104 -13.43 15.74 36.87
N VAL A 105 -14.05 15.89 35.70
CA VAL A 105 -14.82 17.06 35.29
C VAL A 105 -16.13 16.58 34.67
N GLN A 106 -17.22 17.29 34.99
CA GLN A 106 -18.54 17.00 34.44
C GLN A 106 -19.12 18.25 33.77
N SER A 107 -19.97 18.05 32.76
CA SER A 107 -20.75 19.11 32.12
C SER A 107 -22.07 18.55 31.59
N ASN A 108 -23.15 19.24 31.88
CA ASN A 108 -24.47 18.96 31.26
C ASN A 108 -24.78 19.85 30.07
N ILE A 109 -23.84 20.75 29.68
CA ILE A 109 -24.01 21.69 28.56
C ILE A 109 -23.58 21.03 27.24
N SER A 110 -22.32 20.56 27.17
CA SER A 110 -21.80 19.90 25.97
C SER A 110 -20.51 19.14 26.23
N SER A 111 -20.19 18.18 25.32
CA SER A 111 -18.90 17.48 25.33
C SER A 111 -17.71 18.45 25.18
N THR A 112 -17.89 19.55 24.44
CA THR A 112 -16.84 20.56 24.24
C THR A 112 -16.60 21.37 25.51
N THR A 113 -17.64 21.71 26.28
CA THR A 113 -17.50 22.36 27.58
C THR A 113 -16.73 21.50 28.58
N ALA A 114 -17.06 20.21 28.67
CA ALA A 114 -16.30 19.26 29.46
C ALA A 114 -14.84 19.13 29.05
N ALA A 115 -14.57 19.02 27.75
CA ALA A 115 -13.21 18.91 27.21
C ALA A 115 -12.34 20.14 27.50
N ASN A 116 -12.89 21.33 27.34
CA ASN A 116 -12.18 22.58 27.59
C ASN A 116 -11.96 22.83 29.09
N ALA A 117 -12.87 22.36 29.96
CA ALA A 117 -12.67 22.41 31.39
C ALA A 117 -11.49 21.53 31.87
N VAL A 118 -11.32 20.33 31.31
CA VAL A 118 -10.15 19.49 31.54
C VAL A 118 -8.87 20.16 31.01
N LEU A 119 -8.95 20.76 29.80
CA LEU A 119 -7.79 21.45 29.20
C LEU A 119 -7.28 22.56 30.12
N LYS A 120 -8.17 23.38 30.68
CA LYS A 120 -7.82 24.46 31.61
C LYS A 120 -7.16 23.92 32.90
N LYS A 121 -7.63 22.80 33.42
CA LYS A 121 -7.03 22.17 34.60
C LYS A 121 -5.65 21.56 34.33
N LEU A 122 -5.45 20.92 33.18
CA LEU A 122 -4.17 20.32 32.79
C LEU A 122 -3.12 21.33 32.31
N PHE A 123 -3.56 22.46 31.75
CA PHE A 123 -2.70 23.50 31.17
C PHE A 123 -3.21 24.91 31.51
N PRO A 124 -3.08 25.36 32.77
CA PRO A 124 -3.66 26.63 33.28
C PRO A 124 -3.17 27.86 32.51
N LEU A 125 -1.92 27.83 32.01
CA LEU A 125 -1.27 28.95 31.30
C LEU A 125 -1.63 29.01 29.81
N ASN A 126 -2.44 28.09 29.30
CA ASN A 126 -2.75 28.02 27.88
C ASN A 126 -4.18 28.51 27.57
N GLU A 127 -4.36 29.81 27.58
CA GLU A 127 -5.69 30.44 27.40
C GLU A 127 -6.25 30.34 25.97
N LYS A 128 -5.41 30.13 24.96
CA LYS A 128 -5.79 30.19 23.52
C LYS A 128 -6.14 28.85 22.90
N SER A 129 -5.90 27.73 23.58
CA SER A 129 -6.15 26.40 23.02
C SER A 129 -7.55 25.91 23.34
N LEU A 130 -8.24 25.38 22.33
CA LEU A 130 -9.54 24.75 22.47
C LEU A 130 -9.48 23.30 21.97
N ILE A 131 -10.16 22.40 22.67
CA ILE A 131 -10.33 20.99 22.28
C ILE A 131 -11.78 20.76 21.84
N SER A 132 -11.97 20.14 20.70
CA SER A 132 -13.29 19.68 20.27
C SER A 132 -13.72 18.48 21.10
N GLY A 133 -14.79 18.64 21.88
CA GLY A 133 -15.36 17.55 22.66
C GLY A 133 -15.89 16.42 21.80
N VAL A 134 -16.43 16.71 20.63
CA VAL A 134 -16.90 15.70 19.65
C VAL A 134 -15.76 14.76 19.25
N HIS A 135 -14.56 15.30 19.02
CA HIS A 135 -13.38 14.49 18.70
C HIS A 135 -12.82 13.81 19.95
N LEU A 136 -12.72 14.49 21.10
CA LEU A 136 -12.19 13.88 22.32
C LEU A 136 -13.02 12.67 22.77
N PHE A 137 -14.34 12.77 22.69
CA PHE A 137 -15.26 11.67 23.01
C PHE A 137 -15.42 10.66 21.86
N GLY A 138 -14.87 10.88 20.67
CA GLY A 138 -15.04 9.99 19.52
C GLY A 138 -16.49 9.88 19.01
N ILE A 139 -17.36 10.87 19.29
CA ILE A 139 -18.79 10.84 18.90
C ILE A 139 -18.95 10.85 17.37
N HIS A 140 -17.98 11.42 16.65
CA HIS A 140 -17.96 11.53 15.17
C HIS A 140 -17.55 10.24 14.45
N LEU A 141 -17.14 9.19 15.17
CA LEU A 141 -16.67 7.94 14.57
C LEU A 141 -17.82 7.22 13.85
N ILE A 142 -17.68 7.08 12.55
CA ILE A 142 -18.68 6.51 11.64
C ILE A 142 -18.95 5.05 11.99
N THR A 143 -17.92 4.28 12.34
CA THR A 143 -18.04 2.88 12.75
C THR A 143 -18.95 2.68 13.95
N LEU A 144 -18.79 3.51 15.00
CA LEU A 144 -19.65 3.47 16.19
C LEU A 144 -21.08 3.92 15.90
N LYS A 145 -21.25 4.90 15.01
CA LYS A 145 -22.58 5.31 14.55
C LYS A 145 -23.29 4.16 13.86
N GLN A 146 -22.60 3.50 12.92
CA GLN A 146 -23.15 2.35 12.17
C GLN A 146 -23.48 1.18 13.09
N ALA A 147 -22.60 0.83 14.03
CA ALA A 147 -22.86 -0.23 15.01
C ALA A 147 -24.12 0.04 15.82
N ARG A 148 -24.29 1.26 16.36
CA ARG A 148 -25.46 1.66 17.14
C ARG A 148 -26.76 1.72 16.30
N GLU A 149 -26.67 2.07 15.02
CA GLU A 149 -27.80 2.10 14.10
C GLU A 149 -28.19 0.71 13.61
N ASN A 150 -27.20 -0.21 13.43
CA ASN A 150 -27.46 -1.60 13.03
C ASN A 150 -28.15 -2.41 14.15
N ILE A 151 -27.86 -2.15 15.43
CA ILE A 151 -28.55 -2.78 16.57
C ILE A 151 -30.04 -2.39 16.58
N ARG A 152 -30.39 -1.21 16.09
CA ARG A 152 -31.80 -0.78 15.93
C ARG A 152 -32.53 -1.48 14.78
N SER A 153 -31.85 -1.75 13.67
CA SER A 153 -32.46 -2.34 12.47
C SER A 153 -32.94 -3.79 12.66
N THR A 154 -32.47 -4.47 13.71
CA THR A 154 -32.94 -5.80 14.09
C THR A 154 -34.19 -5.79 14.98
N LYS A 155 -34.59 -4.64 15.54
CA LYS A 155 -35.77 -4.53 16.43
C LYS A 155 -36.96 -3.76 15.88
N GLU A 156 -36.84 -3.04 14.78
CA GLU A 156 -37.96 -2.26 14.18
C GLU A 156 -37.99 -2.40 12.65
N ASN A 157 -38.64 -3.48 12.17
CA ASN A 157 -39.10 -3.60 10.80
C ASN A 157 -40.41 -2.82 10.57
N ASN A 158 -40.35 -1.49 10.70
CA ASN A 158 -41.39 -0.60 10.16
C ASN A 158 -40.76 0.65 9.56
N ILE A 159 -39.89 0.44 8.55
CA ILE A 159 -39.50 1.51 7.64
C ILE A 159 -40.64 1.62 6.65
N GLN A 160 -41.41 2.71 6.65
CA GLN A 160 -42.27 3.09 5.53
C GLN A 160 -41.39 3.19 4.28
N LEU A 161 -41.36 2.11 3.51
CA LEU A 161 -40.64 2.07 2.25
C LEU A 161 -41.35 3.01 1.29
N ILE A 162 -40.64 3.99 0.71
CA ILE A 162 -41.11 4.80 -0.40
C ILE A 162 -41.68 3.84 -1.44
N SER A 163 -42.93 4.11 -1.92
CA SER A 163 -43.59 3.24 -2.90
C SER A 163 -42.74 3.13 -4.18
N LEU A 164 -42.88 2.04 -4.91
CA LEU A 164 -42.10 1.82 -6.14
C LEU A 164 -42.29 2.93 -7.18
N GLU A 165 -43.47 3.50 -7.22
CA GLU A 165 -43.87 4.59 -8.13
C GLU A 165 -43.09 5.88 -7.89
N HIS A 166 -42.67 6.12 -6.66
CA HIS A 166 -41.91 7.30 -6.26
C HIS A 166 -40.43 7.01 -6.05
N CYS A 167 -39.96 5.82 -6.41
CA CYS A 167 -38.58 5.38 -6.22
C CYS A 167 -37.70 5.81 -7.39
N SER A 168 -36.58 6.50 -7.11
CA SER A 168 -35.57 6.73 -8.14
C SER A 168 -34.95 5.41 -8.65
N LYS A 169 -34.51 5.36 -9.92
CA LYS A 169 -33.83 4.18 -10.50
C LYS A 169 -32.68 3.70 -9.62
N SER A 170 -31.88 4.62 -9.01
CA SER A 170 -30.80 4.28 -8.11
C SER A 170 -31.30 3.58 -6.84
N THR A 171 -32.39 4.03 -6.26
CA THR A 171 -32.99 3.40 -5.07
C THR A 171 -33.58 2.03 -5.40
N LEU A 172 -34.20 1.90 -6.56
CA LEU A 172 -34.73 0.64 -7.05
C LEU A 172 -33.62 -0.38 -7.25
N ASN A 173 -32.53 -0.02 -7.93
CA ASN A 173 -31.35 -0.88 -8.11
C ASN A 173 -30.74 -1.32 -6.77
N LYS A 174 -30.64 -0.43 -5.79
CA LYS A 174 -30.15 -0.79 -4.45
C LYS A 174 -31.05 -1.80 -3.75
N ARG A 175 -32.39 -1.65 -3.89
CA ARG A 175 -33.35 -2.62 -3.35
C ARG A 175 -33.25 -3.97 -4.04
N GLN A 176 -33.14 -4.00 -5.38
CA GLN A 176 -32.90 -5.21 -6.16
C GLN A 176 -31.65 -5.95 -5.74
N HIS A 177 -30.52 -5.24 -5.63
CA HIS A 177 -29.26 -5.84 -5.17
C HIS A 177 -29.34 -6.38 -3.74
N LYS A 178 -30.00 -5.65 -2.82
CA LYS A 178 -30.19 -6.12 -1.45
C LYS A 178 -31.02 -7.39 -1.40
N PHE A 179 -32.15 -7.40 -2.10
CA PHE A 179 -33.04 -8.53 -2.19
C PHE A 179 -32.38 -9.74 -2.85
N GLY A 180 -31.70 -9.53 -3.98
CA GLY A 180 -30.97 -10.59 -4.66
C GLY A 180 -29.88 -11.22 -3.79
N ASN A 181 -29.08 -10.41 -3.06
CA ASN A 181 -28.06 -10.94 -2.16
C ASN A 181 -28.67 -11.76 -1.01
N GLN A 182 -29.78 -11.32 -0.44
CA GLN A 182 -30.49 -12.08 0.61
C GLN A 182 -30.99 -13.42 0.09
N LEU A 183 -31.58 -13.45 -1.11
CA LEU A 183 -32.02 -14.68 -1.75
C LEU A 183 -30.88 -15.62 -2.06
N LYS A 184 -29.76 -15.11 -2.57
CA LYS A 184 -28.56 -15.91 -2.82
C LYS A 184 -28.04 -16.59 -1.55
N GLN A 185 -27.94 -15.83 -0.45
CA GLN A 185 -27.55 -16.38 0.86
C GLN A 185 -28.55 -17.43 1.36
N HIS A 186 -29.83 -17.17 1.24
CA HIS A 186 -30.87 -18.10 1.68
C HIS A 186 -30.81 -19.42 0.89
N VAL A 187 -30.70 -19.37 -0.45
CA VAL A 187 -30.55 -20.53 -1.31
C VAL A 187 -29.29 -21.32 -0.99
N GLN A 188 -28.16 -20.65 -0.71
CA GLN A 188 -26.93 -21.33 -0.30
C GLN A 188 -27.09 -22.07 1.03
N VAL A 189 -27.68 -21.41 2.03
CA VAL A 189 -27.89 -22.00 3.37
C VAL A 189 -28.89 -23.18 3.31
N GLU A 190 -30.03 -23.02 2.68
CA GLU A 190 -31.04 -24.06 2.56
C GLU A 190 -30.57 -25.20 1.62
N GLY A 191 -29.89 -24.86 0.53
CA GLY A 191 -29.28 -25.83 -0.36
C GLY A 191 -28.26 -26.72 0.36
N SER A 192 -27.42 -26.15 1.21
CA SER A 192 -26.43 -26.92 2.00
C SER A 192 -27.10 -27.89 2.99
N LYS A 193 -28.29 -27.58 3.51
CA LYS A 193 -29.06 -28.47 4.38
C LYS A 193 -29.66 -29.67 3.62
N ILE A 194 -30.07 -29.44 2.37
CA ILE A 194 -30.76 -30.44 1.55
C ILE A 194 -29.75 -31.34 0.81
N TYR A 195 -28.71 -30.75 0.25
CA TYR A 195 -27.74 -31.42 -0.63
C TYR A 195 -26.38 -31.69 0.05
N GLY A 196 -26.25 -31.37 1.34
CA GLY A 196 -25.07 -31.67 2.13
C GLY A 196 -23.83 -30.84 1.68
N LYS A 197 -22.75 -31.55 1.25
CA LYS A 197 -21.50 -30.91 0.82
C LYS A 197 -21.54 -30.37 -0.60
N ASP A 198 -22.58 -30.67 -1.37
CA ASP A 198 -22.70 -30.20 -2.73
C ASP A 198 -23.04 -28.70 -2.76
N GLN A 199 -22.29 -27.97 -3.58
CA GLN A 199 -22.46 -26.52 -3.68
C GLN A 199 -23.66 -26.19 -4.54
N VAL A 200 -24.70 -25.62 -3.91
CA VAL A 200 -25.86 -25.08 -4.64
C VAL A 200 -25.57 -23.64 -5.09
N VAL A 201 -25.62 -23.42 -6.38
CA VAL A 201 -25.35 -22.10 -6.99
C VAL A 201 -26.62 -21.54 -7.61
N LEU A 202 -27.05 -20.37 -7.14
CA LEU A 202 -28.15 -19.64 -7.73
C LEU A 202 -27.68 -18.91 -9.00
N LYS A 203 -28.17 -19.31 -10.18
CA LYS A 203 -27.76 -18.75 -11.48
C LYS A 203 -28.56 -17.50 -11.86
N GLN A 204 -29.85 -17.53 -11.65
CA GLN A 204 -30.74 -16.47 -12.06
C GLN A 204 -31.98 -16.45 -11.18
N ILE A 205 -32.55 -15.27 -10.97
CA ILE A 205 -33.86 -15.08 -10.38
C ILE A 205 -34.69 -14.12 -11.26
N SER A 206 -35.92 -14.52 -11.56
CA SER A 206 -36.91 -13.65 -12.15
C SER A 206 -38.09 -13.49 -11.19
N TYR A 207 -38.56 -12.30 -10.98
CA TYR A 207 -39.70 -12.01 -10.11
C TYR A 207 -40.41 -10.76 -10.58
N SER A 208 -41.72 -10.70 -10.30
CA SER A 208 -42.55 -9.55 -10.65
C SER A 208 -43.04 -8.87 -9.38
N ILE A 209 -43.13 -7.57 -9.41
CA ILE A 209 -43.77 -6.76 -8.37
C ILE A 209 -44.81 -5.91 -9.05
N ARG A 210 -46.09 -6.20 -8.81
CA ARG A 210 -47.22 -5.69 -9.59
C ARG A 210 -47.01 -6.02 -11.08
N ASP A 211 -47.07 -5.01 -11.96
CA ASP A 211 -46.89 -5.16 -13.41
C ASP A 211 -45.42 -4.98 -13.89
N MET A 212 -44.45 -4.95 -12.96
CA MET A 212 -43.04 -4.76 -13.28
C MET A 212 -42.26 -6.05 -13.08
N ASP A 213 -41.61 -6.52 -14.14
CA ASP A 213 -40.72 -7.69 -14.11
C ASP A 213 -39.30 -7.31 -13.79
N PHE A 214 -38.69 -8.12 -12.95
CA PHE A 214 -37.31 -7.95 -12.50
C PHE A 214 -36.54 -9.26 -12.70
N GLN A 215 -35.30 -9.13 -13.18
CA GLN A 215 -34.39 -10.25 -13.36
C GLN A 215 -33.06 -9.94 -12.72
N ILE A 216 -32.49 -10.90 -12.01
CA ILE A 216 -31.16 -10.84 -11.38
C ILE A 216 -30.37 -12.06 -11.82
N ASP A 217 -29.29 -11.83 -12.56
CA ASP A 217 -28.36 -12.88 -13.00
C ASP A 217 -27.14 -12.88 -12.10
N TYR A 218 -26.72 -14.06 -11.63
CA TYR A 218 -25.66 -14.20 -10.64
C TYR A 218 -24.34 -14.75 -11.21
N GLU A 219 -24.35 -15.54 -12.26
CA GLU A 219 -23.17 -16.26 -12.74
C GLU A 219 -22.40 -15.58 -13.88
N GLU A 220 -23.04 -15.19 -14.95
CA GLU A 220 -22.31 -14.72 -16.13
C GLU A 220 -21.74 -13.30 -15.98
N LYS A 221 -22.42 -12.44 -15.22
CA LYS A 221 -22.03 -11.03 -15.14
C LYS A 221 -20.84 -10.77 -14.21
N ASN A 222 -20.59 -11.63 -13.23
CA ASN A 222 -19.49 -11.40 -12.29
C ASN A 222 -18.13 -11.70 -12.94
N ASP A 223 -18.00 -12.82 -13.64
CA ASP A 223 -16.75 -13.18 -14.31
C ASP A 223 -16.42 -12.25 -15.48
N ILE A 224 -17.44 -11.90 -16.29
CA ILE A 224 -17.28 -10.93 -17.37
C ILE A 224 -16.94 -9.56 -16.81
N LYS A 225 -17.59 -9.16 -15.70
CA LYS A 225 -17.32 -7.89 -15.04
C LYS A 225 -15.92 -7.84 -14.42
N GLU A 226 -15.49 -8.92 -13.80
CA GLU A 226 -14.14 -9.03 -13.23
C GLU A 226 -13.08 -9.02 -14.34
N LYS A 227 -13.27 -9.78 -15.42
CA LYS A 227 -12.40 -9.74 -16.60
C LYS A 227 -12.32 -8.32 -17.18
N LYS A 228 -13.45 -7.63 -17.34
CA LYS A 228 -13.46 -6.22 -17.78
C LYS A 228 -12.71 -5.29 -16.83
N LEU A 229 -12.83 -5.48 -15.51
CA LEU A 229 -12.09 -4.69 -14.53
C LEU A 229 -10.59 -4.95 -14.61
N ILE A 230 -10.17 -6.21 -14.74
CA ILE A 230 -8.76 -6.58 -14.90
C ILE A 230 -8.19 -5.97 -16.19
N SER A 231 -8.90 -6.13 -17.32
CA SER A 231 -8.49 -5.53 -18.59
C SER A 231 -8.42 -4.00 -18.52
N ALA A 232 -9.35 -3.36 -17.81
CA ALA A 232 -9.31 -1.91 -17.62
C ALA A 232 -8.13 -1.47 -16.73
N VAL A 233 -7.82 -2.19 -15.65
CA VAL A 233 -6.62 -1.94 -14.83
C VAL A 233 -5.38 -2.07 -15.71
N GLN A 234 -5.27 -3.14 -16.48
CA GLN A 234 -4.13 -3.39 -17.36
C GLN A 234 -3.98 -2.27 -18.40
N ALA A 235 -5.07 -1.88 -19.08
CA ALA A 235 -5.04 -0.81 -20.07
C ALA A 235 -4.61 0.54 -19.46
N ILE A 236 -5.09 0.87 -18.26
CA ILE A 236 -4.73 2.10 -17.56
C ILE A 236 -3.24 2.10 -17.18
N ASP A 237 -2.74 0.98 -16.65
CA ASP A 237 -1.38 0.87 -16.16
C ASP A 237 -0.36 0.82 -17.30
N LEU A 238 -0.61 0.06 -18.36
CA LEU A 238 0.27 -0.02 -19.53
C LEU A 238 0.35 1.29 -20.33
N ASN A 239 -0.72 2.07 -20.34
CA ASN A 239 -0.73 3.34 -21.08
C ASN A 239 -0.53 4.57 -20.18
N TYR A 240 -0.14 4.37 -18.92
CA TYR A 240 0.13 5.45 -17.97
C TYR A 240 -1.01 6.47 -17.87
N ILE A 241 -2.28 6.01 -17.97
CA ILE A 241 -3.43 6.91 -17.93
C ILE A 241 -3.57 7.49 -16.52
N PRO A 242 -3.47 8.83 -16.35
CA PRO A 242 -3.59 9.45 -15.03
C PRO A 242 -4.97 9.19 -14.43
N ARG A 243 -5.01 8.98 -13.12
CA ARG A 243 -6.25 8.72 -12.37
C ARG A 243 -7.36 9.74 -12.65
N GLU A 244 -7.00 11.03 -12.70
CA GLU A 244 -7.96 12.10 -12.97
C GLU A 244 -8.43 12.07 -14.44
N GLY A 245 -7.54 11.74 -15.38
CA GLY A 245 -7.91 11.56 -16.80
C GLY A 245 -8.90 10.41 -16.97
N TYR A 246 -8.63 9.25 -16.36
CA TYR A 246 -9.58 8.13 -16.39
C TYR A 246 -10.92 8.47 -15.71
N ARG A 247 -10.90 9.18 -14.58
CA ARG A 247 -12.10 9.62 -13.88
C ARG A 247 -12.98 10.54 -14.75
N ALA A 248 -12.35 11.47 -15.48
CA ALA A 248 -13.05 12.35 -16.41
C ALA A 248 -13.69 11.56 -17.56
N LEU A 249 -12.98 10.62 -18.19
CA LEU A 249 -13.51 9.74 -19.22
C LEU A 249 -14.68 8.88 -18.70
N ALA A 250 -14.53 8.24 -17.56
CA ALA A 250 -15.58 7.42 -16.95
C ALA A 250 -16.78 8.23 -16.44
N ALA A 251 -16.68 9.55 -16.34
CA ALA A 251 -17.83 10.40 -16.03
C ALA A 251 -18.75 10.60 -17.22
N VAL A 252 -18.21 10.66 -18.44
CA VAL A 252 -18.95 10.90 -19.69
C VAL A 252 -19.33 9.61 -20.39
N GLU A 253 -18.50 8.56 -20.29
CA GLU A 253 -18.74 7.26 -20.95
C GLU A 253 -19.35 6.26 -19.94
N SER A 254 -20.60 5.87 -20.19
CA SER A 254 -21.36 5.01 -19.28
C SER A 254 -20.87 3.56 -19.22
N ASN A 255 -20.22 3.09 -20.30
CA ASN A 255 -19.70 1.72 -20.42
C ASN A 255 -18.37 1.53 -19.68
N LEU A 256 -17.67 2.61 -19.34
CA LEU A 256 -16.45 2.54 -18.56
C LEU A 256 -16.74 2.28 -17.08
N GLN A 257 -15.90 1.43 -16.49
CA GLN A 257 -15.97 1.14 -15.06
C GLN A 257 -15.59 2.40 -14.27
N ARG A 258 -16.32 2.66 -13.18
CA ARG A 258 -16.01 3.82 -12.32
C ARG A 258 -14.64 3.69 -11.68
N GLU A 259 -13.93 4.80 -11.54
CA GLU A 259 -12.55 4.84 -11.00
C GLU A 259 -12.41 4.12 -9.64
N TRP A 260 -13.40 4.22 -8.76
CA TRP A 260 -13.38 3.52 -7.48
C TRP A 260 -13.37 1.98 -7.64
N ALA A 261 -14.03 1.44 -8.69
CA ALA A 261 -14.03 0.01 -8.98
C ALA A 261 -12.66 -0.44 -9.51
N ILE A 262 -12.03 0.37 -10.36
CA ILE A 262 -10.66 0.17 -10.83
C ILE A 262 -9.67 0.18 -9.66
N SER A 263 -9.76 1.18 -8.78
CA SER A 263 -8.91 1.27 -7.59
C SER A 263 -9.09 0.08 -6.64
N LYS A 264 -10.33 -0.40 -6.47
CA LYS A 264 -10.61 -1.60 -5.66
C LYS A 264 -10.00 -2.85 -6.28
N GLN A 265 -10.13 -3.02 -7.60
CA GLN A 265 -9.56 -4.17 -8.31
C GLN A 265 -8.03 -4.15 -8.25
N ARG A 266 -7.40 -2.99 -8.45
CA ARG A 266 -5.96 -2.81 -8.30
C ARG A 266 -5.48 -3.18 -6.90
N LEU A 267 -6.20 -2.77 -5.86
CA LEU A 267 -5.89 -3.15 -4.47
C LEU A 267 -5.99 -4.68 -4.27
N LYS A 268 -7.04 -5.33 -4.84
CA LYS A 268 -7.20 -6.79 -4.78
C LYS A 268 -5.99 -7.49 -5.42
N LEU A 269 -5.63 -7.11 -6.65
CA LEU A 269 -4.47 -7.67 -7.36
C LEU A 269 -3.16 -7.46 -6.58
N THR A 270 -2.95 -6.26 -6.04
CA THR A 270 -1.76 -5.95 -5.23
C THR A 270 -1.71 -6.80 -3.96
N THR A 271 -2.85 -7.01 -3.30
CA THR A 271 -2.94 -7.84 -2.09
C THR A 271 -2.64 -9.30 -2.40
N GLU A 272 -3.20 -9.84 -3.48
CA GLU A 272 -2.94 -11.21 -3.94
C GLU A 272 -1.46 -11.41 -4.34
N MET A 273 -0.88 -10.42 -5.05
CA MET A 273 0.54 -10.44 -5.38
C MET A 273 1.43 -10.41 -4.13
N ASN A 274 1.11 -9.57 -3.14
CA ASN A 274 1.88 -9.49 -1.90
C ASN A 274 1.76 -10.76 -1.02
N GLN A 275 0.75 -11.59 -1.22
CA GLN A 275 0.68 -12.92 -0.59
C GLN A 275 1.65 -13.91 -1.24
N LYS A 276 1.85 -13.82 -2.56
CA LYS A 276 2.75 -14.71 -3.33
C LYS A 276 4.20 -14.23 -3.31
N ILE A 277 4.39 -12.92 -3.43
CA ILE A 277 5.70 -12.26 -3.47
C ILE A 277 5.68 -11.12 -2.46
N PRO A 278 5.90 -11.43 -1.16
CA PRO A 278 5.80 -10.43 -0.10
C PRO A 278 6.87 -9.36 -0.21
N ILE A 279 6.52 -8.13 0.21
CA ILE A 279 7.48 -7.05 0.37
C ILE A 279 8.01 -7.10 1.79
N THR A 280 9.32 -7.33 1.93
CA THR A 280 10.03 -7.23 3.21
C THR A 280 10.56 -5.82 3.38
N LEU A 281 10.29 -5.20 4.52
CA LEU A 281 10.80 -3.87 4.83
C LEU A 281 12.24 -3.97 5.33
N ILE A 282 13.12 -3.15 4.79
CA ILE A 282 14.51 -3.00 5.22
C ILE A 282 14.66 -1.61 5.84
N ASN A 283 15.32 -1.55 7.02
CA ASN A 283 15.69 -0.30 7.67
C ASN A 283 17.21 -0.10 7.54
N LEU A 284 17.64 1.08 7.16
CA LEU A 284 19.06 1.47 7.25
C LEU A 284 19.45 1.66 8.71
N PRO A 285 20.65 1.17 9.13
CA PRO A 285 21.20 1.49 10.45
C PRO A 285 21.35 3.00 10.67
N LEU A 286 21.15 3.44 11.91
CA LEU A 286 21.11 4.87 12.28
C LEU A 286 22.46 5.62 12.18
N ASP A 287 23.58 4.89 12.04
CA ASP A 287 24.93 5.43 12.29
C ASP A 287 25.64 6.05 11.07
N PHE A 288 24.96 6.17 9.93
CA PHE A 288 25.62 6.57 8.67
C PHE A 288 25.69 8.08 8.37
N ASP A 289 25.05 8.96 9.15
CA ASP A 289 25.18 10.42 8.96
C ASP A 289 24.84 11.19 10.25
N GLU A 290 25.88 11.55 11.03
CA GLU A 290 25.76 12.37 12.24
C GLU A 290 25.38 13.84 11.97
N ASN A 291 25.36 14.31 10.71
CA ASN A 291 25.26 15.73 10.36
C ASN A 291 23.96 16.18 9.70
N SER A 292 22.89 15.40 9.75
CA SER A 292 21.63 15.78 9.07
C SER A 292 20.41 15.75 9.99
N ASN A 293 19.62 16.86 9.94
CA ASN A 293 18.41 17.14 10.71
C ASN A 293 17.46 15.94 10.87
N SER A 294 17.28 15.52 12.12
CA SER A 294 16.77 14.21 12.55
C SER A 294 15.33 13.82 12.14
N GLU A 295 14.44 14.73 11.83
CA GLU A 295 13.04 14.39 11.51
C GLU A 295 12.80 13.96 10.05
N ILE A 296 13.56 14.48 9.11
CA ILE A 296 13.45 14.10 7.68
C ILE A 296 14.12 12.74 7.45
N ILE A 297 15.17 12.42 8.20
CA ILE A 297 15.99 11.21 8.05
C ILE A 297 15.28 9.96 8.52
N GLN A 298 14.48 10.00 9.58
CA GLN A 298 13.73 8.85 10.07
C GLN A 298 12.69 8.31 9.06
N ASN A 299 12.19 9.15 8.15
CA ASN A 299 11.26 8.75 7.10
C ASN A 299 11.96 8.31 5.79
N ILE A 300 13.25 8.61 5.61
CA ILE A 300 14.04 8.33 4.40
C ILE A 300 14.75 6.97 4.47
N LYS A 301 14.88 6.39 5.68
CA LYS A 301 15.69 5.18 5.93
C LYS A 301 14.94 3.86 5.71
N LYS A 302 13.80 3.86 5.03
CA LYS A 302 13.01 2.65 4.78
C LYS A 302 13.15 2.22 3.33
N GLY A 303 13.41 0.95 3.12
CA GLY A 303 13.37 0.29 1.82
C GLY A 303 12.43 -0.90 1.84
N GLY A 304 12.06 -1.35 0.64
CA GLY A 304 11.34 -2.59 0.43
C GLY A 304 12.15 -3.52 -0.47
N THR A 305 12.13 -4.80 -0.16
CA THR A 305 12.73 -5.84 -1.01
C THR A 305 11.73 -6.94 -1.29
N ARG A 306 11.87 -7.59 -2.43
CA ARG A 306 11.18 -8.81 -2.81
C ARG A 306 12.19 -9.90 -3.12
N SER A 307 11.89 -11.12 -2.72
CA SER A 307 12.72 -12.28 -3.01
C SER A 307 12.78 -12.54 -4.52
N VAL A 308 13.99 -12.69 -5.05
CA VAL A 308 14.22 -13.11 -6.45
C VAL A 308 13.63 -14.49 -6.70
N LYS A 309 13.78 -15.40 -5.74
CA LYS A 309 13.27 -16.77 -5.84
C LYS A 309 11.74 -16.79 -5.96
N ASP A 310 11.04 -15.94 -5.19
CA ASP A 310 9.58 -15.88 -5.24
C ASP A 310 9.09 -15.24 -6.55
N ILE A 311 9.77 -14.20 -7.03
CA ILE A 311 9.50 -13.62 -8.35
C ILE A 311 9.66 -14.69 -9.44
N LEU A 312 10.79 -15.40 -9.46
CA LEU A 312 11.07 -16.43 -10.47
C LEU A 312 10.06 -17.58 -10.41
N LYS A 313 9.72 -18.07 -9.22
CA LYS A 313 8.68 -19.11 -9.05
C LYS A 313 7.32 -18.67 -9.58
N TYR A 314 7.03 -17.39 -9.54
CA TYR A 314 5.76 -16.84 -10.02
C TYR A 314 5.73 -16.68 -11.54
N ILE A 315 6.81 -16.18 -12.17
CA ILE A 315 6.82 -15.81 -13.60
C ILE A 315 7.24 -16.96 -14.51
N VAL A 316 8.17 -17.82 -14.09
CA VAL A 316 8.74 -18.89 -14.92
C VAL A 316 7.67 -19.85 -15.47
N PRO A 317 6.65 -20.29 -14.72
CA PRO A 317 5.59 -21.14 -15.28
C PRO A 317 4.87 -20.51 -16.48
N THR A 318 4.66 -19.20 -16.45
CA THR A 318 4.05 -18.47 -17.58
C THR A 318 5.00 -18.38 -18.78
N LEU A 319 6.29 -18.20 -18.55
CA LEU A 319 7.28 -18.17 -19.61
C LEU A 319 7.46 -19.54 -20.30
N ILE A 320 7.31 -20.61 -19.53
CA ILE A 320 7.28 -21.99 -20.08
C ILE A 320 6.03 -22.18 -20.95
N SER A 321 4.84 -21.78 -20.46
CA SER A 321 3.60 -21.92 -21.22
C SER A 321 3.56 -21.07 -22.49
N ASN A 322 4.35 -20.00 -22.55
CA ASN A 322 4.52 -19.13 -23.72
C ASN A 322 5.69 -19.56 -24.63
N GLU A 323 6.30 -20.74 -24.38
CA GLU A 323 7.43 -21.28 -25.17
C GLU A 323 8.69 -20.39 -25.17
N ILE A 324 8.82 -19.49 -24.18
CA ILE A 324 10.00 -18.61 -24.04
C ILE A 324 11.15 -19.35 -23.35
N LEU A 325 10.81 -20.22 -22.40
CA LEU A 325 11.75 -21.07 -21.67
C LEU A 325 11.56 -22.55 -22.06
N ASP A 326 12.66 -23.21 -22.41
CA ASP A 326 12.68 -24.62 -22.80
C ASP A 326 12.98 -25.51 -21.59
N ILE A 327 12.07 -26.43 -21.31
CA ILE A 327 12.17 -27.43 -20.22
C ILE A 327 13.35 -28.38 -20.45
N ASN A 328 13.68 -28.69 -21.72
CA ASN A 328 14.78 -29.58 -22.07
C ASN A 328 16.15 -28.91 -21.92
N ASN A 329 16.19 -27.56 -21.93
CA ASN A 329 17.39 -26.79 -21.64
C ASN A 329 17.09 -25.74 -20.55
N PRO A 330 17.02 -26.15 -19.27
CA PRO A 330 16.56 -25.32 -18.20
C PRO A 330 17.63 -24.30 -17.75
N ILE A 331 17.92 -23.32 -18.61
CA ILE A 331 18.86 -22.26 -18.35
C ILE A 331 18.14 -20.91 -18.44
N ILE A 332 18.23 -20.12 -17.38
CA ILE A 332 17.71 -18.76 -17.31
C ILE A 332 18.87 -17.78 -17.35
N HIS A 333 18.86 -16.90 -18.33
CA HIS A 333 19.75 -15.76 -18.41
C HIS A 333 19.13 -14.59 -17.67
N LEU A 334 19.67 -14.25 -16.49
CA LEU A 334 19.09 -13.26 -15.57
C LEU A 334 19.98 -12.01 -15.53
N ARG A 335 19.43 -10.88 -15.93
CA ARG A 335 20.09 -9.58 -15.81
C ARG A 335 19.69 -8.89 -14.51
N VAL A 336 20.69 -8.39 -13.79
CA VAL A 336 20.54 -7.47 -12.66
C VAL A 336 20.84 -6.05 -13.16
N SER A 337 19.99 -5.10 -12.82
CA SER A 337 20.21 -3.69 -13.14
C SER A 337 19.90 -2.83 -11.92
N GLY A 338 20.63 -1.73 -11.76
CA GLY A 338 20.39 -0.79 -10.68
C GLY A 338 20.54 0.65 -11.16
N ASP A 339 19.76 1.55 -10.58
CA ASP A 339 19.80 2.97 -10.87
C ASP A 339 19.40 3.78 -9.66
N GLY A 340 19.99 4.96 -9.51
CA GLY A 340 19.63 5.95 -8.51
C GLY A 340 19.16 7.23 -9.15
N ARG A 341 17.92 7.62 -8.86
CA ARG A 341 17.31 8.83 -9.43
C ARG A 341 16.78 9.78 -8.37
N ASN A 342 16.72 11.04 -8.72
CA ASN A 342 16.05 12.04 -7.89
C ASN A 342 14.52 11.94 -8.07
N VAL A 343 13.80 11.82 -6.96
CA VAL A 343 12.34 11.89 -6.93
C VAL A 343 11.94 13.21 -6.27
N GLY A 344 11.64 14.21 -7.11
CA GLY A 344 11.45 15.58 -6.65
C GLY A 344 12.78 16.29 -6.32
N ARG A 345 12.71 17.37 -5.53
CA ARG A 345 13.88 18.25 -5.28
C ARG A 345 14.85 17.73 -4.20
N LYS A 346 14.41 16.85 -3.29
CA LYS A 346 15.17 16.52 -2.05
C LYS A 346 15.32 15.03 -1.78
N ILE A 347 14.63 14.17 -2.50
CA ILE A 347 14.60 12.74 -2.22
C ILE A 347 15.28 11.99 -3.36
N LYS A 348 16.27 11.17 -3.01
CA LYS A 348 16.91 10.23 -3.93
C LYS A 348 16.38 8.83 -3.65
N HIS A 349 16.12 8.09 -4.70
CA HIS A 349 15.75 6.68 -4.60
C HIS A 349 16.77 5.85 -5.36
N VAL A 350 17.06 4.67 -4.83
CA VAL A 350 17.81 3.63 -5.51
C VAL A 350 16.85 2.47 -5.77
N MET A 351 16.86 1.99 -7.00
CA MET A 351 16.07 0.86 -7.45
C MET A 351 16.97 -0.22 -8.05
N VAL A 352 16.72 -1.47 -7.68
CA VAL A 352 17.36 -2.63 -8.31
C VAL A 352 16.28 -3.52 -8.91
N THR A 353 16.50 -3.93 -10.15
CA THR A 353 15.58 -4.76 -10.92
C THR A 353 16.27 -5.99 -11.45
N ILE A 354 15.47 -7.01 -11.77
CA ILE A 354 15.90 -8.17 -12.55
C ILE A 354 15.08 -8.25 -13.83
N ALA A 355 15.67 -8.82 -14.88
CA ALA A 355 14.99 -9.13 -16.13
C ALA A 355 15.49 -10.46 -16.67
N ILE A 356 14.59 -11.23 -17.31
CA ILE A 356 14.91 -12.52 -17.94
C ILE A 356 15.26 -12.25 -19.40
N LEU A 357 16.52 -12.46 -19.75
CA LEU A 357 17.06 -12.18 -21.09
C LEU A 357 16.61 -13.19 -22.15
N ASN A 358 16.09 -14.35 -21.74
CA ASN A 358 15.50 -15.33 -22.65
C ASN A 358 14.27 -14.75 -23.38
N ASP A 359 13.57 -13.77 -22.76
CA ASP A 359 12.41 -13.09 -23.35
C ASP A 359 12.86 -11.88 -24.20
N ILE A 360 13.53 -12.17 -25.32
CA ILE A 360 14.15 -11.16 -26.21
C ILE A 360 13.13 -10.14 -26.71
N GLN A 361 11.91 -10.55 -26.99
CA GLN A 361 10.88 -9.67 -27.57
C GLN A 361 10.37 -8.62 -26.57
N ASN A 362 10.52 -8.89 -25.26
CA ASN A 362 9.98 -8.04 -24.21
C ASN A 362 11.06 -7.39 -23.33
N ILE A 363 12.35 -7.64 -23.62
CA ILE A 363 13.47 -7.17 -22.79
C ILE A 363 13.51 -5.65 -22.59
N HIS A 364 12.97 -4.88 -23.54
CA HIS A 364 12.93 -3.42 -23.49
C HIS A 364 11.62 -2.87 -22.88
N LYS A 365 10.66 -3.74 -22.57
CA LYS A 365 9.39 -3.32 -21.98
C LYS A 365 9.53 -3.17 -20.46
N PRO A 366 9.14 -2.02 -19.88
CA PRO A 366 9.29 -1.77 -18.43
C PRO A 366 8.60 -2.81 -17.56
N GLU A 367 7.48 -3.38 -18.00
CA GLU A 367 6.72 -4.40 -17.31
C GLU A 367 7.44 -5.74 -17.17
N HIS A 368 8.49 -5.99 -17.94
CA HIS A 368 9.35 -7.18 -17.85
C HIS A 368 10.62 -6.94 -17.02
N HIS A 369 10.72 -5.77 -16.37
CA HIS A 369 11.75 -5.45 -15.39
C HIS A 369 11.17 -5.52 -13.98
N TYR A 370 11.50 -6.56 -13.25
CA TYR A 370 10.92 -6.84 -11.95
C TYR A 370 11.73 -6.15 -10.84
N THR A 371 11.11 -5.21 -10.15
CA THR A 371 11.75 -4.51 -9.04
C THR A 371 11.92 -5.45 -7.85
N THR A 372 13.17 -5.65 -7.45
CA THR A 372 13.56 -6.46 -6.29
C THR A 372 13.84 -5.60 -5.07
N ILE A 373 14.45 -4.44 -5.25
CA ILE A 373 14.80 -3.53 -4.16
C ILE A 373 14.42 -2.10 -4.56
N LEU A 374 13.84 -1.38 -3.61
CA LEU A 374 13.59 0.06 -3.72
C LEU A 374 13.77 0.71 -2.36
N PHE A 375 14.67 1.68 -2.26
CA PHE A 375 14.87 2.43 -1.03
C PHE A 375 15.19 3.90 -1.28
N SER A 376 14.93 4.73 -0.28
CA SER A 376 15.32 6.14 -0.29
C SER A 376 16.75 6.27 0.21
N GLY A 377 17.63 6.84 -0.61
CA GLY A 377 19.05 6.95 -0.25
C GLY A 377 19.92 7.34 -1.43
N VAL A 378 21.23 7.30 -1.21
CA VAL A 378 22.25 7.60 -2.21
C VAL A 378 22.98 6.33 -2.64
N GLU A 379 23.49 6.34 -3.86
CA GLU A 379 24.34 5.30 -4.40
C GLU A 379 25.75 5.38 -3.78
N LYS A 380 25.90 4.77 -2.60
CA LYS A 380 27.20 4.58 -1.95
C LYS A 380 27.42 3.10 -1.73
N TYR A 381 28.65 2.65 -1.87
CA TYR A 381 29.01 1.23 -1.76
C TYR A 381 28.50 0.60 -0.45
N GLU A 382 28.74 1.27 0.69
CA GLU A 382 28.35 0.77 2.02
C GLU A 382 26.84 0.64 2.17
N VAL A 383 26.10 1.60 1.61
CA VAL A 383 24.63 1.58 1.63
C VAL A 383 24.11 0.45 0.75
N LEU A 384 24.68 0.28 -0.45
CA LEU A 384 24.30 -0.80 -1.36
C LEU A 384 24.65 -2.17 -0.77
N GLU A 385 25.81 -2.33 -0.15
CA GLU A 385 26.24 -3.57 0.51
C GLU A 385 25.22 -4.03 1.56
N ILE A 386 24.76 -3.12 2.42
CA ILE A 386 23.75 -3.42 3.46
C ILE A 386 22.39 -3.69 2.85
N MET A 387 21.93 -2.79 1.98
CA MET A 387 20.56 -2.86 1.42
C MET A 387 20.36 -4.03 0.47
N MET A 388 21.43 -4.49 -0.19
CA MET A 388 21.37 -5.59 -1.14
C MET A 388 21.86 -6.93 -0.55
N ALA A 389 22.26 -6.99 0.72
CA ALA A 389 22.86 -8.18 1.31
C ALA A 389 22.02 -9.46 1.14
N SER A 390 20.72 -9.39 1.41
CA SER A 390 19.81 -10.53 1.22
C SER A 390 19.64 -10.91 -0.25
N PHE A 391 19.54 -9.93 -1.13
CA PHE A 391 19.44 -10.10 -2.57
C PHE A 391 20.69 -10.75 -3.17
N ILE A 392 21.88 -10.29 -2.77
CA ILE A 392 23.17 -10.85 -3.19
C ILE A 392 23.26 -12.31 -2.75
N LYS A 393 22.86 -12.63 -1.51
CA LYS A 393 22.84 -13.98 -1.00
C LYS A 393 21.92 -14.89 -1.81
N GLU A 394 20.69 -14.43 -2.14
CA GLU A 394 19.78 -15.21 -2.97
C GLU A 394 20.34 -15.47 -4.37
N LEU A 395 20.97 -14.48 -5.00
CA LEU A 395 21.62 -14.63 -6.31
C LEU A 395 22.77 -15.65 -6.27
N ASP A 396 23.60 -15.61 -5.24
CA ASP A 396 24.68 -16.57 -5.06
C ASP A 396 24.15 -18.00 -4.87
N GLU A 397 23.08 -18.16 -4.10
CA GLU A 397 22.42 -19.45 -3.89
C GLU A 397 21.84 -20.02 -5.19
N ILE A 398 21.09 -19.22 -5.99
CA ILE A 398 20.53 -19.70 -7.25
C ILE A 398 21.58 -19.96 -8.31
N LYS A 399 22.69 -19.20 -8.30
CA LYS A 399 23.81 -19.41 -9.19
C LYS A 399 24.52 -20.74 -8.90
N LYS A 400 24.69 -21.10 -7.63
CA LYS A 400 25.40 -22.32 -7.19
C LYS A 400 24.54 -23.58 -7.29
N ASN A 401 23.28 -23.47 -6.85
CA ASN A 401 22.41 -24.64 -6.61
C ASN A 401 21.27 -24.74 -7.62
N GLY A 402 21.11 -23.75 -8.50
CA GLY A 402 19.89 -23.63 -9.29
C GLY A 402 18.67 -23.25 -8.42
N LEU A 403 17.51 -23.23 -9.04
CA LEU A 403 16.22 -23.02 -8.38
C LEU A 403 15.22 -24.07 -8.88
N MET A 404 14.66 -24.83 -7.96
CA MET A 404 13.57 -25.74 -8.29
C MET A 404 12.27 -24.96 -8.49
N ILE A 405 11.67 -25.10 -9.67
CA ILE A 405 10.39 -24.51 -10.02
C ILE A 405 9.53 -25.62 -10.67
N GLY A 406 8.44 -25.98 -10.00
CA GLY A 406 7.77 -27.25 -10.32
C GLY A 406 8.67 -28.44 -10.00
N GLU A 407 8.86 -29.33 -10.98
CA GLU A 407 9.74 -30.52 -10.86
C GLU A 407 11.10 -30.32 -11.54
N ILE A 408 11.41 -29.09 -12.02
CA ILE A 408 12.59 -28.79 -12.82
C ILE A 408 13.54 -27.90 -12.03
N ILE A 409 14.83 -28.25 -12.05
CA ILE A 409 15.90 -27.40 -11.51
C ILE A 409 16.42 -26.51 -12.63
N TRP A 410 16.18 -25.20 -12.51
CA TRP A 410 16.66 -24.20 -13.43
C TRP A 410 18.04 -23.70 -13.03
N ASN A 411 18.97 -23.65 -13.99
CA ASN A 411 20.29 -23.10 -13.83
C ASN A 411 20.30 -21.62 -14.25
N PHE A 412 21.21 -20.82 -13.69
CA PHE A 412 21.24 -19.38 -13.92
C PHE A 412 22.57 -18.90 -14.48
N VAL A 413 22.50 -18.13 -15.55
CA VAL A 413 23.60 -17.31 -16.04
C VAL A 413 23.29 -15.86 -15.65
N LEU A 414 24.11 -15.27 -14.81
CA LEU A 414 23.88 -13.93 -14.27
C LEU A 414 24.64 -12.89 -15.07
N TYR A 415 23.98 -11.76 -15.33
CA TYR A 415 24.53 -10.58 -15.98
C TYR A 415 24.25 -9.35 -15.10
N PHE A 416 25.12 -8.36 -15.18
CA PHE A 416 24.92 -7.06 -14.55
C PHE A 416 24.97 -5.97 -15.62
N SER A 417 23.96 -5.11 -15.68
CA SER A 417 23.94 -3.99 -16.62
C SER A 417 23.36 -2.75 -15.95
N SER A 418 24.10 -1.64 -16.00
CA SER A 418 23.70 -0.38 -15.37
C SER A 418 24.48 0.78 -15.98
N ASP A 419 24.17 2.01 -15.54
CA ASP A 419 25.00 3.16 -15.85
C ASP A 419 26.43 2.96 -15.30
N TRP A 420 27.37 3.72 -15.83
CA TRP A 420 28.78 3.59 -15.45
C TRP A 420 29.04 3.84 -13.97
N LYS A 421 28.33 4.79 -13.39
CA LYS A 421 28.51 5.15 -11.99
C LYS A 421 28.04 4.04 -11.06
N PHE A 422 26.84 3.54 -11.25
CA PHE A 422 26.27 2.46 -10.44
C PHE A 422 27.07 1.16 -10.61
N LEU A 423 27.46 0.85 -11.86
CA LEU A 423 28.30 -0.29 -12.20
C LEU A 423 29.64 -0.22 -11.46
N SER A 424 30.33 0.94 -11.52
CA SER A 424 31.61 1.13 -10.84
C SER A 424 31.49 0.98 -9.33
N ILE A 425 30.43 1.50 -8.72
CA ILE A 425 30.18 1.36 -7.28
C ILE A 425 29.98 -0.12 -6.93
N CYS A 426 29.14 -0.84 -7.68
CA CYS A 426 28.89 -2.27 -7.44
C CYS A 426 30.13 -3.15 -7.64
N LEU A 427 31.02 -2.77 -8.56
CA LEU A 427 32.31 -3.43 -8.73
C LEU A 427 33.32 -3.08 -7.62
N GLY A 428 33.02 -2.11 -6.76
CA GLY A 428 34.01 -1.56 -5.82
C GLY A 428 35.14 -0.81 -6.49
N PHE A 429 34.87 -0.21 -7.65
CA PHE A 429 35.83 0.38 -8.56
C PHE A 429 35.86 1.91 -8.46
N ASN A 430 36.90 2.51 -8.95
CA ASN A 430 37.04 3.96 -9.05
C ASN A 430 35.96 4.58 -9.98
N SER A 431 35.68 5.86 -9.73
CA SER A 431 34.76 6.62 -10.59
C SER A 431 35.34 6.81 -12.01
N ALA A 432 34.46 7.09 -12.97
CA ALA A 432 34.82 7.35 -14.38
C ALA A 432 35.86 8.47 -14.59
N ASN A 433 36.02 9.37 -13.61
CA ASN A 433 36.98 10.48 -13.69
C ASN A 433 38.35 10.15 -13.08
N SER A 434 38.52 8.98 -12.53
CA SER A 434 39.81 8.55 -11.91
C SER A 434 40.88 8.23 -12.95
N LYS A 435 42.13 8.08 -12.48
CA LYS A 435 43.26 7.67 -13.32
C LYS A 435 43.01 6.33 -14.02
N PHE A 436 42.57 5.33 -13.24
CA PHE A 436 42.18 4.02 -13.73
C PHE A 436 40.64 3.92 -13.63
N PHE A 437 39.95 4.04 -14.72
CA PHE A 437 38.49 4.16 -14.80
C PHE A 437 37.79 2.98 -15.50
N CYS A 438 38.55 2.19 -16.27
CA CYS A 438 37.97 1.09 -17.05
C CYS A 438 37.95 -0.21 -16.23
N PRO A 439 36.79 -0.82 -15.99
CA PRO A 439 36.70 -2.07 -15.24
C PRO A 439 37.29 -3.30 -15.98
N TRP A 440 37.46 -3.22 -17.30
CA TRP A 440 37.84 -4.36 -18.13
C TRP A 440 39.29 -4.35 -18.56
N CYS A 441 40.00 -3.22 -18.47
CA CYS A 441 41.36 -3.10 -18.87
C CYS A 441 42.15 -2.07 -18.02
N GLN A 442 43.48 -2.14 -18.04
CA GLN A 442 44.34 -1.25 -17.27
C GLN A 442 44.57 0.11 -17.95
N VAL A 443 43.74 0.52 -18.89
CA VAL A 443 43.87 1.83 -19.53
C VAL A 443 43.80 2.94 -18.48
N SER A 444 44.73 3.87 -18.55
CA SER A 444 44.72 5.05 -17.69
C SER A 444 44.24 6.28 -18.46
N LYS A 445 43.84 7.29 -17.70
CA LYS A 445 43.39 8.57 -18.27
C LYS A 445 44.48 9.28 -19.09
N TYR A 446 45.73 8.91 -18.88
CA TYR A 446 46.90 9.49 -19.58
C TYR A 446 47.23 8.76 -20.88
N ASP A 447 46.61 7.60 -21.14
CA ASP A 447 46.81 6.83 -22.38
C ASP A 447 45.88 7.30 -23.50
N GLN A 448 45.19 8.45 -23.33
CA GLN A 448 44.28 9.02 -24.31
C GLN A 448 45.04 9.56 -25.51
N GLY A 449 44.74 9.07 -26.71
CA GLY A 449 45.23 9.61 -27.97
C GLY A 449 46.17 8.73 -28.75
N ASN A 450 46.70 7.66 -28.21
CA ASN A 450 47.47 6.66 -28.94
C ASN A 450 46.76 5.32 -28.84
N ASP A 451 46.86 4.51 -29.88
CA ASP A 451 46.27 3.17 -30.02
C ASP A 451 45.93 2.49 -28.69
N TRP A 452 44.67 2.60 -28.27
CA TRP A 452 44.18 2.02 -27.06
C TRP A 452 44.25 0.49 -27.15
N LYS A 453 45.43 -0.05 -26.93
CA LYS A 453 45.60 -1.50 -26.85
C LYS A 453 45.08 -1.95 -25.50
N ILE A 454 43.99 -2.72 -25.55
CA ILE A 454 43.50 -3.49 -24.40
C ILE A 454 44.66 -4.44 -24.05
N SER A 455 45.51 -4.05 -23.10
CA SER A 455 46.74 -4.77 -22.84
C SER A 455 46.53 -6.05 -22.04
N LYS A 456 45.43 -6.16 -21.30
CA LYS A 456 45.10 -7.38 -20.53
C LYS A 456 43.66 -7.36 -20.04
N LYS A 457 42.90 -8.48 -20.21
CA LYS A 457 41.68 -8.73 -19.47
C LYS A 457 42.02 -8.98 -17.99
N MET A 458 41.23 -8.44 -17.09
CA MET A 458 41.39 -8.70 -15.67
C MET A 458 41.03 -10.16 -15.37
N GLU A 459 42.02 -10.93 -14.96
CA GLU A 459 41.81 -12.29 -14.46
C GLU A 459 41.48 -12.28 -12.94
N ASN A 460 42.01 -11.28 -12.21
CA ASN A 460 41.73 -11.10 -10.81
C ASN A 460 41.38 -9.65 -10.49
N ILE A 461 40.11 -9.42 -10.20
CA ILE A 461 39.53 -8.11 -9.89
C ILE A 461 40.25 -7.43 -8.71
N HIS A 462 40.72 -8.20 -7.71
CA HIS A 462 41.31 -7.66 -6.48
C HIS A 462 42.71 -7.09 -6.68
N GLU A 463 43.42 -7.45 -7.73
CA GLU A 463 44.79 -6.96 -8.03
C GLU A 463 44.80 -5.78 -8.99
N TYR A 464 43.64 -5.27 -9.37
CA TYR A 464 43.50 -4.22 -10.37
C TYR A 464 43.67 -2.82 -9.77
N PRO A 465 44.42 -1.91 -10.41
CA PRO A 465 44.75 -0.60 -9.83
C PRO A 465 43.56 0.32 -9.54
N GLY A 466 42.42 0.08 -10.17
CA GLY A 466 41.17 0.84 -9.96
C GLY A 466 40.26 0.30 -8.87
N HIS A 467 40.54 -0.89 -8.33
CA HIS A 467 39.73 -1.50 -7.29
C HIS A 467 40.08 -0.97 -5.91
N ASN A 468 39.03 -0.52 -5.19
CA ASN A 468 39.15 -0.07 -3.80
C ASN A 468 38.47 -1.05 -2.83
N ARG A 469 37.54 -1.87 -3.31
CA ARG A 469 36.70 -2.75 -2.51
C ARG A 469 36.35 -4.01 -3.29
N LYS A 470 35.83 -5.03 -2.62
CA LYS A 470 35.33 -6.25 -3.25
C LYS A 470 34.09 -5.94 -4.10
N PRO A 471 33.90 -6.58 -5.26
CA PRO A 471 32.65 -6.49 -5.99
C PRO A 471 31.48 -7.00 -5.14
N LEU A 472 30.36 -6.28 -5.16
CA LEU A 472 29.15 -6.70 -4.44
C LEU A 472 28.58 -8.00 -5.03
N PHE A 473 28.66 -8.16 -6.34
CA PHE A 473 28.17 -9.34 -7.07
C PHE A 473 29.35 -10.18 -7.58
N ASN A 474 30.19 -10.67 -6.68
CA ASN A 474 31.37 -11.45 -7.04
C ASN A 474 31.07 -12.79 -7.74
N MET A 475 29.79 -13.28 -7.65
CA MET A 475 29.33 -14.46 -8.36
C MET A 475 29.10 -14.21 -9.87
N ILE A 476 29.10 -12.96 -10.33
CA ILE A 476 28.92 -12.59 -11.74
C ILE A 476 30.30 -12.44 -12.39
N PRO A 477 30.65 -13.27 -13.41
CA PRO A 477 31.92 -13.13 -14.12
C PRO A 477 32.07 -11.74 -14.75
N LEU A 478 33.30 -11.21 -14.81
CA LEU A 478 33.55 -9.86 -15.32
C LEU A 478 33.05 -9.67 -16.77
N ASP A 479 33.11 -10.71 -17.59
CA ASP A 479 32.62 -10.68 -18.98
C ASP A 479 31.09 -10.49 -19.08
N ASN A 480 30.37 -10.74 -17.99
CA ASN A 480 28.90 -10.58 -17.90
C ASN A 480 28.50 -9.21 -17.29
N TRP A 481 29.47 -8.33 -17.05
CA TRP A 481 29.20 -6.94 -16.66
C TRP A 481 29.17 -6.07 -17.90
N VAL A 482 28.04 -5.44 -18.17
CA VAL A 482 27.81 -4.67 -19.42
C VAL A 482 27.32 -3.28 -19.04
N PRO A 483 27.97 -2.21 -19.53
CA PRO A 483 27.46 -0.86 -19.35
C PRO A 483 26.16 -0.68 -20.12
N ASP A 484 25.30 0.22 -19.66
CA ASP A 484 24.04 0.57 -20.31
C ASP A 484 24.30 1.19 -21.69
N GLU A 485 23.61 0.67 -22.70
CA GLU A 485 23.68 1.10 -24.09
C GLU A 485 23.41 2.59 -24.27
N LEU A 486 22.42 3.13 -23.58
CA LEU A 486 22.05 4.55 -23.64
C LEU A 486 23.24 5.43 -23.26
N HIS A 487 23.92 5.11 -22.15
CA HIS A 487 25.07 5.88 -21.68
C HIS A 487 26.28 5.73 -22.59
N ILE A 488 26.47 4.57 -23.25
CA ILE A 488 27.48 4.39 -24.28
C ILE A 488 27.18 5.27 -25.48
N LEU A 489 25.97 5.22 -26.02
CA LEU A 489 25.54 6.05 -27.14
C LEU A 489 25.67 7.54 -26.87
N LEU A 490 25.23 8.01 -25.69
CA LEU A 490 25.37 9.40 -25.29
C LEU A 490 26.83 9.83 -25.21
N ARG A 491 27.72 8.97 -24.70
CA ARG A 491 29.18 9.26 -24.66
C ARG A 491 29.83 9.30 -26.02
N ILE A 492 29.39 8.45 -26.95
CA ILE A 492 29.85 8.48 -28.34
C ILE A 492 29.37 9.79 -28.99
N TRP A 493 28.07 10.12 -28.81
CA TRP A 493 27.48 11.34 -29.38
C TRP A 493 28.13 12.63 -28.85
N ASP A 494 28.46 12.69 -27.56
CA ASP A 494 29.18 13.84 -26.96
C ASP A 494 30.59 14.04 -27.53
N ARG A 495 31.12 13.06 -28.27
CA ARG A 495 32.48 13.11 -28.86
C ARG A 495 32.51 13.31 -30.37
N LEU A 496 31.37 13.09 -31.05
CA LEU A 496 31.17 13.38 -32.46
C LEU A 496 30.76 14.83 -32.69
#